data_6e17a8d360368fb11ee5788b33c3b68f
#
_entry.id   6e17a8d360368fb11ee5788b33c3b68f
#
_cell.length_a   1.000
_cell.length_b   1.000
_cell.length_c   1.000
_cell.angle_alpha   90.00
_cell.angle_beta   90.00
_cell.angle_gamma   90.00
#
_symmetry.space_group_name_H-M   'P 1'
#
loop_
_entity.id
_entity.type
_entity.pdbx_description
1 polymer ?
#
loop_
_entity_poly.entity_id
_entity_poly.type
_entity_poly.pdbx_seq_one_letter_code
_entity_poly.pdbx_strand_id
1 'polypeptide(L)'
;VFAAERRQLILEMVRANGAVSLRELARVVQTSEVTVRRDVRALEAEGLLDRRHGGAVLPGGFTRESGLPQKSHLSTAEKTAIADLAAGFVQEGEAIVVGAGTTTQELARRLARVPGLTVVTNSLLVAQALAHANRVEVVMTGGTLRGSNYALVGSGAEQSLQGLRVSRAFLSGSGLTAERGLSTSNMLSASVDRALVQAAGEVVVLADHTKIGADTMFQTVPTEVITRLVTDEPPAHDDRAATELQALADQGVQIAVAGSTGAGTGVVHPGPDGIAAERRSTRREVPLPGQRRNHPQGGGPASPLRSAASLGEAQGRVADLAPRRR
;
A
#
# COMPACT_ATOMS: atom_id res chain seq x y z
N VAL A 1 -5.88 38.59 -7.83
CA VAL A 1 -5.47 38.23 -6.46
C VAL A 1 -4.14 38.91 -6.18
N PHE A 2 -4.03 39.66 -5.07
CA PHE A 2 -2.78 40.29 -4.67
C PHE A 2 -1.69 39.26 -4.36
N ALA A 3 -0.42 39.63 -4.50
CA ALA A 3 0.70 38.69 -4.34
C ALA A 3 0.71 38.00 -2.95
N ALA A 4 0.34 38.73 -1.90
CA ALA A 4 0.29 38.20 -0.54
C ALA A 4 -0.84 37.15 -0.38
N GLU A 5 -2.04 37.44 -0.85
CA GLU A 5 -3.18 36.51 -0.84
C GLU A 5 -2.88 35.26 -1.67
N ARG A 6 -2.26 35.43 -2.84
CA ARG A 6 -1.89 34.33 -3.70
C ARG A 6 -0.87 33.41 -3.04
N ARG A 7 0.15 33.98 -2.39
CA ARG A 7 1.14 33.19 -1.63
C ARG A 7 0.51 32.48 -0.45
N GLN A 8 -0.45 33.12 0.24
CA GLN A 8 -1.19 32.49 1.31
C GLN A 8 -1.99 31.28 0.80
N LEU A 9 -2.72 31.43 -0.32
CA LEU A 9 -3.44 30.32 -0.96
C LEU A 9 -2.50 29.19 -1.40
N ILE A 10 -1.35 29.51 -1.99
CA ILE A 10 -0.32 28.53 -2.34
C ILE A 10 0.13 27.77 -1.10
N LEU A 11 0.43 28.46 -0.01
CA LEU A 11 0.88 27.84 1.24
C LEU A 11 -0.20 26.96 1.86
N GLU A 12 -1.46 27.39 1.86
CA GLU A 12 -2.59 26.60 2.33
C GLU A 12 -2.79 25.33 1.50
N MET A 13 -2.71 25.45 0.17
CA MET A 13 -2.78 24.29 -0.71
C MET A 13 -1.66 23.28 -0.45
N VAL A 14 -0.41 23.76 -0.31
CA VAL A 14 0.71 22.88 -0.02
C VAL A 14 0.61 22.29 1.39
N ARG A 15 0.12 23.04 2.37
CA ARG A 15 -0.16 22.52 3.72
C ARG A 15 -1.26 21.46 3.70
N ALA A 16 -2.30 21.69 2.90
CA ALA A 16 -3.41 20.74 2.76
C ALA A 16 -2.99 19.46 2.04
N ASN A 17 -2.18 19.56 1.01
CA ASN A 17 -1.90 18.45 0.09
C ASN A 17 -0.51 17.81 0.28
N GLY A 18 0.36 18.43 1.11
CA GLY A 18 1.75 17.99 1.35
C GLY A 18 2.68 18.30 0.18
N ALA A 19 2.23 18.09 -1.06
CA ALA A 19 2.91 18.43 -2.31
C ALA A 19 1.88 18.86 -3.35
N VAL A 20 2.18 19.90 -4.14
CA VAL A 20 1.30 20.39 -5.22
C VAL A 20 2.15 20.84 -6.40
N SER A 21 1.72 20.46 -7.62
CA SER A 21 2.42 20.88 -8.84
C SER A 21 2.27 22.38 -9.11
N LEU A 22 3.28 22.99 -9.76
CA LEU A 22 3.22 24.41 -10.14
C LEU A 22 2.01 24.71 -11.03
N ARG A 23 1.65 23.76 -11.88
CA ARG A 23 0.49 23.88 -12.78
C ARG A 23 -0.83 23.90 -12.03
N GLU A 24 -0.99 23.00 -11.07
CA GLU A 24 -2.19 22.95 -10.25
C GLU A 24 -2.33 24.20 -9.41
N LEU A 25 -1.24 24.66 -8.80
CA LEU A 25 -1.19 25.93 -8.12
C LEU A 25 -1.60 27.07 -9.06
N ALA A 26 -1.06 27.11 -10.29
CA ALA A 26 -1.37 28.15 -11.29
C ALA A 26 -2.86 28.18 -11.64
N ARG A 27 -3.47 27.00 -11.79
CA ARG A 27 -4.90 26.85 -12.10
C ARG A 27 -5.77 27.40 -10.95
N VAL A 28 -5.45 27.02 -9.71
CA VAL A 28 -6.27 27.40 -8.55
C VAL A 28 -6.12 28.88 -8.22
N VAL A 29 -4.89 29.42 -8.26
CA VAL A 29 -4.67 30.85 -8.01
C VAL A 29 -4.88 31.72 -9.25
N GLN A 30 -5.36 31.15 -10.36
CA GLN A 30 -5.70 31.79 -11.62
C GLN A 30 -4.59 32.70 -12.18
N THR A 31 -3.37 32.17 -12.26
CA THR A 31 -2.21 32.91 -12.78
C THR A 31 -1.29 31.98 -13.60
N SER A 32 -0.24 32.52 -14.21
CA SER A 32 0.71 31.73 -14.98
C SER A 32 1.64 30.91 -14.06
N GLU A 33 2.13 29.76 -14.54
CA GLU A 33 3.13 28.94 -13.84
C GLU A 33 4.41 29.74 -13.54
N VAL A 34 4.78 30.69 -14.39
CA VAL A 34 5.94 31.56 -14.18
C VAL A 34 5.75 32.42 -12.94
N THR A 35 4.54 32.96 -12.73
CA THR A 35 4.19 33.74 -11.56
C THR A 35 4.21 32.88 -10.30
N VAL A 36 3.58 31.69 -10.38
CA VAL A 36 3.58 30.72 -9.26
C VAL A 36 5.00 30.28 -8.91
N ARG A 37 5.84 30.03 -9.90
CA ARG A 37 7.26 29.67 -9.67
C ARG A 37 8.01 30.76 -8.92
N ARG A 38 7.69 32.03 -9.17
CA ARG A 38 8.24 33.17 -8.44
C ARG A 38 7.72 33.23 -7.01
N ASP A 39 6.42 33.01 -6.82
CA ASP A 39 5.80 33.02 -5.48
C ASP A 39 6.30 31.85 -4.62
N VAL A 40 6.43 30.65 -5.18
CA VAL A 40 7.00 29.49 -4.51
C VAL A 40 8.47 29.71 -4.12
N ARG A 41 9.26 30.38 -4.97
CA ARG A 41 10.64 30.77 -4.61
C ARG A 41 10.68 31.74 -3.43
N ALA A 42 9.74 32.69 -3.36
CA ALA A 42 9.66 33.62 -2.22
C ALA A 42 9.32 32.87 -0.93
N LEU A 43 8.33 31.96 -0.97
CA LEU A 43 7.96 31.13 0.18
C LEU A 43 9.06 30.13 0.59
N GLU A 44 9.85 29.64 -0.37
CA GLU A 44 11.04 28.82 -0.12
C GLU A 44 12.13 29.64 0.60
N ALA A 45 12.38 30.89 0.18
CA ALA A 45 13.33 31.78 0.83
C ALA A 45 12.90 32.15 2.27
N GLU A 46 11.60 32.17 2.54
CA GLU A 46 11.02 32.37 3.88
C GLU A 46 11.00 31.05 4.71
N GLY A 47 11.47 29.92 4.15
CA GLY A 47 11.47 28.61 4.82
C GLY A 47 10.10 28.00 5.02
N LEU A 48 9.08 28.52 4.34
CA LEU A 48 7.69 28.06 4.47
C LEU A 48 7.33 26.89 3.55
N LEU A 49 8.08 26.72 2.46
CA LEU A 49 7.96 25.64 1.48
C LEU A 49 9.36 25.18 1.05
N ASP A 50 9.45 23.95 0.54
CA ASP A 50 10.58 23.47 -0.26
C ASP A 50 10.12 23.36 -1.71
N ARG A 51 10.96 23.79 -2.66
CA ARG A 51 10.72 23.59 -4.08
C ARG A 51 11.29 22.24 -4.52
N ARG A 52 10.48 21.46 -5.21
CA ARG A 52 10.88 20.23 -5.88
C ARG A 52 10.64 20.33 -7.38
N HIS A 53 11.17 19.39 -8.16
CA HIS A 53 11.02 19.39 -9.61
C HIS A 53 9.52 19.50 -10.01
N GLY A 54 9.12 20.65 -10.56
CA GLY A 54 7.76 20.89 -11.03
C GLY A 54 6.69 21.21 -9.97
N GLY A 55 7.05 21.32 -8.66
CA GLY A 55 6.08 21.56 -7.59
C GLY A 55 6.64 22.23 -6.35
N ALA A 56 5.78 22.41 -5.35
CA ALA A 56 6.10 22.90 -4.01
C ALA A 56 5.66 21.85 -2.97
N VAL A 57 6.47 21.68 -1.91
CA VAL A 57 6.23 20.77 -0.80
C VAL A 57 6.47 21.49 0.52
N LEU A 58 5.96 20.96 1.62
CA LEU A 58 6.29 21.48 2.95
C LEU A 58 7.76 21.24 3.30
N PRO A 59 8.40 22.10 4.09
CA PRO A 59 9.75 21.89 4.57
C PRO A 59 9.84 20.56 5.32
N GLY A 60 10.87 19.74 4.99
CA GLY A 60 10.98 18.39 5.54
C GLY A 60 10.05 17.36 4.89
N GLY A 61 9.49 17.64 3.72
CA GLY A 61 8.40 16.91 3.04
C GLY A 61 8.58 15.42 2.75
N PHE A 62 9.72 14.80 3.06
CA PHE A 62 9.85 13.32 3.04
C PHE A 62 9.13 12.64 4.21
N THR A 63 8.82 13.36 5.28
CA THR A 63 8.31 12.79 6.54
C THR A 63 6.83 13.05 6.79
N ARG A 64 6.19 13.97 6.06
CA ARG A 64 4.78 14.30 6.33
C ARG A 64 3.85 13.57 5.38
N GLU A 65 3.11 12.64 5.94
CA GLU A 65 2.02 11.97 5.26
C GLU A 65 0.85 12.95 5.06
N SER A 66 0.45 13.19 3.81
CA SER A 66 -0.80 13.91 3.53
C SER A 66 -1.97 13.09 4.09
N GLY A 67 -2.80 13.71 4.91
CA GLY A 67 -3.96 13.03 5.49
C GLY A 67 -4.96 12.55 4.43
N LEU A 68 -5.75 11.55 4.78
CA LEU A 68 -6.73 10.94 3.88
C LEU A 68 -7.73 11.95 3.27
N PRO A 69 -8.28 12.93 4.03
CA PRO A 69 -9.22 13.90 3.44
C PRO A 69 -8.64 14.63 2.24
N GLN A 70 -7.33 14.93 2.28
CA GLN A 70 -6.64 15.62 1.20
C GLN A 70 -6.41 14.69 0.00
N LYS A 71 -6.00 13.44 0.25
CA LYS A 71 -5.77 12.44 -0.80
C LYS A 71 -7.06 12.01 -1.50
N SER A 72 -8.20 12.00 -0.82
CA SER A 72 -9.48 11.54 -1.39
C SER A 72 -10.04 12.47 -2.46
N HIS A 73 -9.76 13.76 -2.39
CA HIS A 73 -10.23 14.76 -3.36
C HIS A 73 -9.28 14.98 -4.53
N LEU A 74 -8.04 14.50 -4.46
CA LEU A 74 -7.05 14.63 -5.53
C LEU A 74 -7.18 13.47 -6.52
N SER A 75 -7.08 13.78 -7.81
CA SER A 75 -7.05 12.77 -8.89
C SER A 75 -8.18 11.74 -8.78
N THR A 76 -9.41 12.18 -8.50
CA THR A 76 -10.54 11.27 -8.29
C THR A 76 -10.94 10.54 -9.57
N ALA A 77 -10.92 11.24 -10.72
CA ALA A 77 -11.23 10.64 -12.01
C ALA A 77 -10.19 9.59 -12.42
N GLU A 78 -8.92 9.90 -12.21
CA GLU A 78 -7.78 9.01 -12.49
C GLU A 78 -7.86 7.75 -11.61
N LYS A 79 -8.08 7.90 -10.31
CA LYS A 79 -8.25 6.76 -9.39
C LYS A 79 -9.45 5.90 -9.75
N THR A 80 -10.52 6.51 -10.20
CA THR A 80 -11.72 5.81 -10.71
C THR A 80 -11.36 4.96 -11.92
N ALA A 81 -10.69 5.53 -12.92
CA ALA A 81 -10.29 4.83 -14.14
C ALA A 81 -9.27 3.70 -13.84
N ILE A 82 -8.28 3.96 -12.97
CA ILE A 82 -7.33 2.95 -12.49
C ILE A 82 -8.05 1.79 -11.81
N ALA A 83 -9.01 2.09 -10.93
CA ALA A 83 -9.78 1.09 -10.20
C ALA A 83 -10.68 0.25 -11.13
N ASP A 84 -11.29 0.86 -12.15
CA ASP A 84 -12.10 0.15 -13.15
C ASP A 84 -11.24 -0.82 -13.95
N LEU A 85 -10.06 -0.41 -14.40
CA LEU A 85 -9.12 -1.27 -15.11
C LEU A 85 -8.58 -2.39 -14.20
N ALA A 86 -8.19 -2.06 -12.98
CA ALA A 86 -7.64 -3.03 -12.03
C ALA A 86 -8.66 -4.10 -11.61
N ALA A 87 -9.93 -3.75 -11.49
CA ALA A 87 -10.99 -4.71 -11.18
C ALA A 87 -11.12 -5.81 -12.25
N GLY A 88 -10.81 -5.49 -13.51
CA GLY A 88 -10.80 -6.46 -14.61
C GLY A 88 -9.76 -7.57 -14.49
N PHE A 89 -8.77 -7.43 -13.60
CA PHE A 89 -7.78 -8.48 -13.34
C PHE A 89 -8.22 -9.47 -12.26
N VAL A 90 -9.33 -9.20 -11.55
CA VAL A 90 -9.81 -10.05 -10.45
C VAL A 90 -10.87 -11.02 -10.95
N GLN A 91 -10.73 -12.29 -10.59
CA GLN A 91 -11.63 -13.36 -11.00
C GLN A 91 -12.59 -13.74 -9.86
N GLU A 92 -13.76 -14.30 -10.22
CA GLU A 92 -14.71 -14.87 -9.26
C GLU A 92 -14.05 -15.97 -8.42
N GLY A 93 -14.32 -15.98 -7.11
CA GLY A 93 -13.79 -17.00 -6.19
C GLY A 93 -12.35 -16.78 -5.74
N GLU A 94 -11.72 -15.71 -6.14
CA GLU A 94 -10.31 -15.43 -5.82
C GLU A 94 -10.13 -14.98 -4.37
N ALA A 95 -8.97 -15.30 -3.78
CA ALA A 95 -8.50 -14.69 -2.53
C ALA A 95 -7.40 -13.67 -2.87
N ILE A 96 -7.60 -12.43 -2.44
CA ILE A 96 -6.70 -11.30 -2.73
C ILE A 96 -6.40 -10.47 -1.48
N VAL A 97 -5.31 -9.73 -1.52
CA VAL A 97 -4.99 -8.68 -0.57
C VAL A 97 -5.25 -7.31 -1.19
N VAL A 98 -5.87 -6.42 -0.43
CA VAL A 98 -6.07 -5.02 -0.82
C VAL A 98 -5.55 -4.12 0.30
N GLY A 99 -4.43 -3.44 0.05
CA GLY A 99 -3.78 -2.54 0.99
C GLY A 99 -4.51 -1.22 1.20
N ALA A 100 -4.07 -0.44 2.19
CA ALA A 100 -4.67 0.84 2.50
C ALA A 100 -4.31 1.92 1.46
N GLY A 101 -5.31 2.70 1.03
CA GLY A 101 -5.13 3.79 0.08
C GLY A 101 -6.45 4.30 -0.49
N THR A 102 -6.46 5.50 -1.06
CA THR A 102 -7.64 6.04 -1.72
C THR A 102 -7.92 5.37 -3.06
N THR A 103 -6.89 4.98 -3.81
CA THR A 103 -7.02 4.25 -5.07
C THR A 103 -7.49 2.81 -4.83
N THR A 104 -6.96 2.15 -3.81
CA THR A 104 -7.40 0.80 -3.41
C THR A 104 -8.81 0.79 -2.83
N GLN A 105 -9.25 1.88 -2.18
CA GLN A 105 -10.64 2.06 -1.78
C GLN A 105 -11.56 2.15 -3.00
N GLU A 106 -11.17 2.87 -4.05
CA GLU A 106 -11.93 2.92 -5.30
C GLU A 106 -12.01 1.54 -5.96
N LEU A 107 -10.91 0.76 -5.95
CA LEU A 107 -10.92 -0.62 -6.40
C LEU A 107 -11.93 -1.46 -5.59
N ALA A 108 -11.93 -1.37 -4.26
CA ALA A 108 -12.85 -2.12 -3.41
C ALA A 108 -14.32 -1.90 -3.77
N ARG A 109 -14.72 -0.68 -4.14
CA ARG A 109 -16.08 -0.38 -4.60
C ARG A 109 -16.48 -1.16 -5.85
N ARG A 110 -15.52 -1.46 -6.75
CA ARG A 110 -15.74 -2.29 -7.96
C ARG A 110 -15.80 -3.76 -7.61
N LEU A 111 -14.90 -4.20 -6.73
CA LEU A 111 -14.83 -5.59 -6.26
C LEU A 111 -16.08 -6.05 -5.52
N ALA A 112 -16.88 -5.13 -4.96
CA ALA A 112 -18.17 -5.43 -4.35
C ALA A 112 -19.14 -6.17 -5.30
N ARG A 113 -18.91 -6.13 -6.61
CA ARG A 113 -19.72 -6.78 -7.65
C ARG A 113 -19.16 -8.13 -8.10
N VAL A 114 -17.93 -8.48 -7.72
CA VAL A 114 -17.29 -9.74 -8.09
C VAL A 114 -17.66 -10.81 -7.06
N PRO A 115 -18.34 -11.89 -7.46
CA PRO A 115 -18.84 -12.87 -6.49
C PRO A 115 -17.76 -13.79 -5.95
N GLY A 116 -17.95 -14.26 -4.72
CA GLY A 116 -17.13 -15.31 -4.12
C GLY A 116 -15.73 -14.87 -3.72
N LEU A 117 -15.42 -13.56 -3.72
CA LEU A 117 -14.10 -13.07 -3.31
C LEU A 117 -13.87 -13.22 -1.80
N THR A 118 -12.62 -13.52 -1.44
CA THR A 118 -12.07 -13.30 -0.12
C THR A 118 -11.06 -12.15 -0.19
N VAL A 119 -11.37 -11.04 0.47
CA VAL A 119 -10.52 -9.84 0.49
C VAL A 119 -9.88 -9.69 1.86
N VAL A 120 -8.56 -9.87 1.93
CA VAL A 120 -7.78 -9.57 3.13
C VAL A 120 -7.29 -8.13 3.06
N THR A 121 -7.51 -7.34 4.12
CA THR A 121 -7.16 -5.92 4.09
C THR A 121 -6.72 -5.38 5.45
N ASN A 122 -5.76 -4.45 5.42
CA ASN A 122 -5.40 -3.62 6.57
C ASN A 122 -6.09 -2.25 6.52
N SER A 123 -7.09 -2.05 5.64
CA SER A 123 -7.76 -0.76 5.43
C SER A 123 -9.18 -0.77 5.95
N LEU A 124 -9.49 0.11 6.90
CA LEU A 124 -10.88 0.33 7.33
C LEU A 124 -11.77 0.80 6.18
N LEU A 125 -11.23 1.61 5.25
CA LEU A 125 -12.00 2.14 4.13
C LEU A 125 -12.31 1.09 3.07
N VAL A 126 -11.39 0.16 2.81
CA VAL A 126 -11.63 -1.00 1.94
C VAL A 126 -12.71 -1.88 2.56
N ALA A 127 -12.58 -2.20 3.85
CA ALA A 127 -13.59 -2.99 4.56
C ALA A 127 -14.96 -2.31 4.53
N GLN A 128 -15.03 -0.99 4.76
CA GLN A 128 -16.27 -0.22 4.68
C GLN A 128 -16.89 -0.26 3.26
N ALA A 129 -16.06 -0.15 2.21
CA ALA A 129 -16.54 -0.19 0.83
C ALA A 129 -17.15 -1.56 0.46
N LEU A 130 -16.72 -2.63 1.11
CA LEU A 130 -17.17 -4.01 0.91
C LEU A 130 -18.22 -4.48 1.93
N ALA A 131 -18.51 -3.71 2.99
CA ALA A 131 -19.34 -4.13 4.11
C ALA A 131 -20.76 -4.58 3.72
N HIS A 132 -21.28 -4.10 2.59
CA HIS A 132 -22.61 -4.45 2.08
C HIS A 132 -22.56 -5.37 0.85
N ALA A 133 -21.40 -5.91 0.50
CA ALA A 133 -21.23 -6.84 -0.61
C ALA A 133 -21.59 -8.27 -0.17
N ASN A 134 -22.78 -8.73 -0.48
CA ASN A 134 -23.33 -10.01 0.02
C ASN A 134 -22.54 -11.27 -0.39
N ARG A 135 -21.62 -11.17 -1.35
CA ARG A 135 -20.86 -12.31 -1.90
C ARG A 135 -19.36 -12.12 -1.80
N VAL A 136 -18.92 -11.21 -0.92
CA VAL A 136 -17.50 -10.94 -0.65
C VAL A 136 -17.24 -11.15 0.82
N GLU A 137 -16.29 -12.02 1.15
CA GLU A 137 -15.78 -12.16 2.51
C GLU A 137 -14.65 -11.17 2.74
N VAL A 138 -14.70 -10.43 3.86
CA VAL A 138 -13.68 -9.44 4.21
C VAL A 138 -12.98 -9.85 5.49
N VAL A 139 -11.69 -10.10 5.38
CA VAL A 139 -10.81 -10.43 6.51
C VAL A 139 -9.94 -9.22 6.84
N MET A 140 -10.08 -8.66 8.04
CA MET A 140 -9.24 -7.55 8.48
C MET A 140 -8.04 -8.05 9.26
N THR A 141 -6.86 -7.48 8.99
CA THR A 141 -5.60 -7.88 9.64
C THR A 141 -5.56 -7.62 11.15
N GLY A 142 -6.47 -6.79 11.68
CA GLY A 142 -6.31 -6.30 13.06
C GLY A 142 -5.12 -5.33 13.19
N GLY A 143 -4.68 -5.06 14.42
CA GLY A 143 -3.62 -4.10 14.72
C GLY A 143 -4.13 -2.74 15.20
N THR A 144 -3.27 -1.72 15.16
CA THR A 144 -3.60 -0.35 15.60
C THR A 144 -4.10 0.49 14.44
N LEU A 145 -5.25 1.12 14.59
CA LEU A 145 -5.81 2.03 13.56
C LEU A 145 -5.08 3.37 13.57
N ARG A 146 -4.47 3.72 12.43
CA ARG A 146 -3.90 5.05 12.20
C ARG A 146 -4.97 6.00 11.66
N GLY A 147 -5.20 7.11 12.37
CA GLY A 147 -6.20 8.11 12.00
C GLY A 147 -5.87 8.90 10.71
N SER A 148 -4.59 8.97 10.29
CA SER A 148 -4.16 9.73 9.10
C SER A 148 -4.62 9.11 7.78
N ASN A 149 -4.68 7.77 7.70
CA ASN A 149 -4.99 7.02 6.47
C ASN A 149 -5.94 5.84 6.69
N TYR A 150 -6.47 5.68 7.89
CA TYR A 150 -7.36 4.59 8.31
C TYR A 150 -6.79 3.19 8.01
N ALA A 151 -5.47 3.06 8.09
CA ALA A 151 -4.77 1.78 8.00
C ALA A 151 -4.57 1.15 9.37
N LEU A 152 -4.73 -0.16 9.44
CA LEU A 152 -4.33 -0.99 10.55
C LEU A 152 -2.84 -1.31 10.41
N VAL A 153 -2.06 -1.06 11.46
CA VAL A 153 -0.60 -1.22 11.46
C VAL A 153 -0.10 -1.86 12.77
N GLY A 154 1.19 -2.18 12.77
CA GLY A 154 1.89 -2.75 13.91
C GLY A 154 1.97 -4.27 13.87
N SER A 155 2.65 -4.85 14.87
CA SER A 155 2.98 -6.28 14.90
C SER A 155 1.77 -7.21 14.83
N GLY A 156 0.63 -6.81 15.39
CA GLY A 156 -0.60 -7.59 15.30
C GLY A 156 -1.11 -7.72 13.86
N ALA A 157 -1.01 -6.63 13.05
CA ALA A 157 -1.36 -6.68 11.63
C ALA A 157 -0.37 -7.54 10.84
N GLU A 158 0.93 -7.40 11.11
CA GLU A 158 1.97 -8.20 10.44
C GLU A 158 1.86 -9.69 10.77
N GLN A 159 1.61 -10.02 12.04
CA GLN A 159 1.46 -11.43 12.49
C GLN A 159 0.25 -12.13 11.86
N SER A 160 -0.87 -11.41 11.68
CA SER A 160 -2.08 -11.98 11.07
C SER A 160 -1.88 -12.37 9.61
N LEU A 161 -0.86 -11.82 8.95
CA LEU A 161 -0.50 -12.12 7.57
C LEU A 161 0.48 -13.29 7.44
N GLN A 162 1.05 -13.75 8.56
CA GLN A 162 2.00 -14.86 8.53
C GLN A 162 1.32 -16.15 8.10
N GLY A 163 1.92 -16.82 7.11
CA GLY A 163 1.37 -18.05 6.53
C GLY A 163 0.21 -17.85 5.56
N LEU A 164 -0.29 -16.63 5.41
CA LEU A 164 -1.29 -16.31 4.37
C LEU A 164 -0.70 -16.51 2.98
N ARG A 165 -1.52 -17.07 2.07
CA ARG A 165 -1.20 -17.13 0.64
C ARG A 165 -2.43 -16.75 -0.16
N VAL A 166 -2.27 -15.75 -1.02
CA VAL A 166 -3.30 -15.23 -1.92
C VAL A 166 -2.75 -15.13 -3.34
N SER A 167 -3.63 -15.01 -4.31
CA SER A 167 -3.22 -14.86 -5.72
C SER A 167 -2.54 -13.52 -5.96
N ARG A 168 -3.14 -12.42 -5.51
CA ARG A 168 -2.69 -11.05 -5.80
C ARG A 168 -2.75 -10.14 -4.60
N ALA A 169 -1.80 -9.18 -4.56
CA ALA A 169 -1.85 -8.02 -3.70
C ALA A 169 -2.04 -6.76 -4.55
N PHE A 170 -3.05 -5.97 -4.21
CA PHE A 170 -3.26 -4.63 -4.76
C PHE A 170 -2.81 -3.59 -3.76
N LEU A 171 -1.80 -2.82 -4.12
CA LEU A 171 -1.17 -1.84 -3.25
C LEU A 171 -1.14 -0.46 -3.89
N SER A 172 -1.17 0.57 -3.07
CA SER A 172 -0.93 1.95 -3.47
C SER A 172 0.04 2.60 -2.50
N GLY A 173 0.70 3.68 -2.94
CA GLY A 173 1.71 4.35 -2.13
C GLY A 173 1.70 5.86 -2.27
N SER A 174 2.75 6.49 -1.75
CA SER A 174 2.94 7.94 -1.84
C SER A 174 3.89 8.35 -2.95
N GLY A 175 4.71 7.42 -3.46
CA GLY A 175 5.62 7.61 -4.59
C GLY A 175 6.01 6.28 -5.22
N LEU A 176 6.36 6.34 -6.52
CA LEU A 176 6.81 5.20 -7.32
C LEU A 176 7.94 5.65 -8.23
N THR A 177 9.08 4.99 -8.16
CA THR A 177 10.23 5.19 -9.06
C THR A 177 10.72 3.86 -9.60
N ALA A 178 11.37 3.88 -10.76
CA ALA A 178 11.99 2.69 -11.33
C ALA A 178 13.14 2.18 -10.46
N GLU A 179 13.87 3.07 -9.80
CA GLU A 179 15.01 2.72 -8.96
C GLU A 179 14.58 1.99 -7.67
N ARG A 180 13.52 2.49 -6.99
CA ARG A 180 13.16 2.01 -5.65
C ARG A 180 11.81 1.31 -5.58
N GLY A 181 11.01 1.36 -6.64
CA GLY A 181 9.65 0.84 -6.61
C GLY A 181 8.70 1.73 -5.80
N LEU A 182 7.70 1.12 -5.17
CA LEU A 182 6.68 1.82 -4.39
C LEU A 182 7.21 2.22 -3.02
N SER A 183 6.83 3.43 -2.57
CA SER A 183 7.29 3.99 -1.31
C SER A 183 6.19 4.73 -0.53
N THR A 184 6.38 4.85 0.78
CA THR A 184 5.51 5.58 1.71
C THR A 184 6.31 6.40 2.73
N SER A 185 5.71 7.42 3.32
CA SER A 185 6.34 8.26 4.33
C SER A 185 6.30 7.68 5.75
N ASN A 186 5.65 6.55 5.98
CA ASN A 186 5.45 5.98 7.30
C ASN A 186 5.99 4.57 7.45
N MET A 187 6.85 4.36 8.46
CA MET A 187 7.51 3.09 8.72
C MET A 187 6.54 1.94 9.05
N LEU A 188 5.53 2.21 9.90
CA LEU A 188 4.57 1.18 10.29
C LEU A 188 3.70 0.74 9.12
N SER A 189 3.29 1.67 8.25
CA SER A 189 2.60 1.34 7.00
C SER A 189 3.51 0.52 6.08
N ALA A 190 4.77 0.92 5.92
CA ALA A 190 5.72 0.18 5.10
C ALA A 190 5.95 -1.27 5.59
N SER A 191 5.96 -1.47 6.90
CA SER A 191 6.12 -2.82 7.48
C SER A 191 4.95 -3.74 7.12
N VAL A 192 3.72 -3.25 7.28
CA VAL A 192 2.51 -4.02 6.92
C VAL A 192 2.43 -4.23 5.41
N ASP A 193 2.71 -3.20 4.59
CA ASP A 193 2.70 -3.33 3.13
C ASP A 193 3.67 -4.43 2.65
N ARG A 194 4.88 -4.51 3.24
CA ARG A 194 5.82 -5.60 2.95
C ARG A 194 5.28 -6.98 3.34
N ALA A 195 4.55 -7.08 4.45
CA ALA A 195 3.91 -8.34 4.85
C ALA A 195 2.78 -8.73 3.89
N LEU A 196 1.98 -7.75 3.39
CA LEU A 196 0.96 -7.97 2.36
C LEU A 196 1.59 -8.49 1.05
N VAL A 197 2.72 -7.90 0.63
CA VAL A 197 3.49 -8.34 -0.54
C VAL A 197 3.95 -9.78 -0.41
N GLN A 198 4.49 -10.15 0.75
CA GLN A 198 4.97 -11.53 0.99
C GLN A 198 3.87 -12.59 0.96
N ALA A 199 2.63 -12.20 1.20
CA ALA A 199 1.48 -13.10 1.17
C ALA A 199 0.98 -13.40 -0.25
N ALA A 200 1.37 -12.63 -1.26
CA ALA A 200 0.80 -12.68 -2.60
C ALA A 200 1.73 -13.33 -3.62
N GLY A 201 1.12 -14.00 -4.63
CA GLY A 201 1.82 -14.51 -5.79
C GLY A 201 2.15 -13.46 -6.84
N GLU A 202 1.26 -12.47 -7.01
CA GLU A 202 1.42 -11.32 -7.89
C GLU A 202 1.24 -10.01 -7.12
N VAL A 203 2.02 -8.99 -7.46
CA VAL A 203 1.91 -7.65 -6.85
C VAL A 203 1.49 -6.65 -7.92
N VAL A 204 0.32 -6.06 -7.72
CA VAL A 204 -0.27 -5.04 -8.59
C VAL A 204 -0.24 -3.69 -7.87
N VAL A 205 0.51 -2.76 -8.40
CA VAL A 205 0.60 -1.39 -7.88
C VAL A 205 -0.43 -0.51 -8.59
N LEU A 206 -1.19 0.25 -7.82
CA LEU A 206 -2.16 1.24 -8.29
C LEU A 206 -1.63 2.64 -7.96
N ALA A 207 -1.22 3.38 -8.98
CA ALA A 207 -0.64 4.71 -8.80
C ALA A 207 -1.11 5.65 -9.91
N ASP A 208 -1.69 6.80 -9.53
CA ASP A 208 -1.95 7.87 -10.46
C ASP A 208 -0.64 8.56 -10.88
N HIS A 209 -0.64 9.22 -12.07
CA HIS A 209 0.55 9.86 -12.65
C HIS A 209 1.28 10.79 -11.66
N THR A 210 0.60 11.39 -10.68
CA THR A 210 1.23 12.29 -9.70
C THR A 210 2.18 11.57 -8.74
N LYS A 211 2.11 10.23 -8.67
CA LYS A 211 2.97 9.39 -7.83
C LYS A 211 4.20 8.89 -8.58
N ILE A 212 4.15 8.89 -9.92
CA ILE A 212 5.24 8.41 -10.78
C ILE A 212 6.40 9.39 -10.75
N GLY A 213 7.59 8.87 -10.49
CA GLY A 213 8.79 9.66 -10.27
C GLY A 213 8.86 10.36 -8.90
N ALA A 214 7.84 10.27 -8.04
CA ALA A 214 7.94 10.70 -6.64
C ALA A 214 8.59 9.61 -5.80
N ASP A 215 9.40 10.00 -4.81
CA ASP A 215 10.01 9.10 -3.84
C ASP A 215 9.74 9.56 -2.42
N THR A 216 9.61 8.61 -1.51
CA THR A 216 9.37 8.87 -0.09
C THR A 216 10.29 8.00 0.79
N MET A 217 10.24 8.21 2.11
CA MET A 217 11.26 7.71 3.02
C MET A 217 11.40 6.17 3.03
N PHE A 218 10.28 5.44 3.01
CA PHE A 218 10.28 3.98 3.22
C PHE A 218 9.81 3.25 1.97
N GLN A 219 10.67 2.42 1.40
CA GLN A 219 10.30 1.49 0.34
C GLN A 219 9.32 0.44 0.88
N THR A 220 8.25 0.19 0.14
CA THR A 220 7.23 -0.82 0.46
C THR A 220 7.29 -2.02 -0.48
N VAL A 221 7.38 -1.76 -1.78
CA VAL A 221 7.46 -2.78 -2.83
C VAL A 221 8.67 -2.48 -3.71
N PRO A 222 9.74 -3.26 -3.65
CA PRO A 222 10.86 -3.15 -4.58
C PRO A 222 10.41 -3.35 -6.03
N THR A 223 11.06 -2.69 -6.98
CA THR A 223 10.65 -2.71 -8.40
C THR A 223 10.59 -4.12 -8.97
N GLU A 224 11.56 -4.95 -8.63
CA GLU A 224 11.67 -6.34 -9.08
C GLU A 224 10.55 -7.26 -8.58
N VAL A 225 9.77 -6.82 -7.58
CA VAL A 225 8.62 -7.54 -7.03
C VAL A 225 7.31 -7.08 -7.66
N ILE A 226 7.30 -5.91 -8.30
CA ILE A 226 6.11 -5.38 -8.97
C ILE A 226 5.84 -6.20 -10.24
N THR A 227 4.75 -6.95 -10.24
CA THR A 227 4.32 -7.69 -11.45
C THR A 227 3.65 -6.76 -12.44
N ARG A 228 2.81 -5.85 -11.93
CA ARG A 228 2.03 -4.92 -12.76
C ARG A 228 1.85 -3.57 -12.09
N LEU A 229 1.92 -2.52 -12.90
CA LEU A 229 1.48 -1.17 -12.55
C LEU A 229 0.20 -0.85 -13.33
N VAL A 230 -0.82 -0.39 -12.61
CA VAL A 230 -2.02 0.21 -13.20
C VAL A 230 -1.99 1.71 -12.91
N THR A 231 -1.98 2.51 -13.95
CA THR A 231 -1.87 3.97 -13.88
C THR A 231 -2.83 4.64 -14.87
N ASP A 232 -3.02 5.94 -14.76
CA ASP A 232 -3.66 6.78 -15.77
C ASP A 232 -2.63 7.31 -16.78
N GLU A 233 -3.10 7.90 -17.86
CA GLU A 233 -2.24 8.51 -18.86
C GLU A 233 -1.61 9.79 -18.31
N PRO A 234 -0.26 9.86 -18.20
CA PRO A 234 0.40 11.09 -17.77
C PRO A 234 0.10 12.24 -18.74
N PRO A 235 0.04 13.49 -18.27
CA PRO A 235 -0.05 14.64 -19.14
C PRO A 235 1.09 14.67 -20.16
N ALA A 236 0.81 15.03 -21.42
CA ALA A 236 1.76 14.99 -22.55
C ALA A 236 3.07 15.78 -22.33
N HIS A 237 3.14 16.66 -21.33
CA HIS A 237 4.33 17.46 -20.96
C HIS A 237 5.02 16.95 -19.69
N ASP A 238 4.60 15.80 -19.16
CA ASP A 238 5.26 15.16 -18.00
C ASP A 238 6.30 14.16 -18.48
N ASP A 239 7.40 14.69 -19.05
CA ASP A 239 8.53 13.88 -19.53
C ASP A 239 9.13 12.99 -18.42
N ARG A 240 9.00 13.40 -17.16
CA ARG A 240 9.49 12.63 -16.03
C ARG A 240 8.66 11.37 -15.82
N ALA A 241 7.34 11.50 -15.76
CA ALA A 241 6.45 10.34 -15.61
C ALA A 241 6.64 9.37 -16.79
N ALA A 242 6.76 9.89 -18.03
CA ALA A 242 7.01 9.07 -19.21
C ALA A 242 8.35 8.31 -19.11
N THR A 243 9.42 8.96 -18.67
CA THR A 243 10.74 8.34 -18.47
C THR A 243 10.69 7.25 -17.39
N GLU A 244 10.04 7.51 -16.27
CA GLU A 244 9.90 6.52 -15.19
C GLU A 244 9.07 5.31 -15.61
N LEU A 245 7.97 5.53 -16.36
CA LEU A 245 7.16 4.42 -16.89
C LEU A 245 7.95 3.54 -17.85
N GLN A 246 8.76 4.16 -18.73
CA GLN A 246 9.63 3.40 -19.63
C GLN A 246 10.68 2.60 -18.83
N ALA A 247 11.33 3.21 -17.84
CA ALA A 247 12.32 2.54 -17.01
C ALA A 247 11.72 1.38 -16.19
N LEU A 248 10.46 1.51 -15.70
CA LEU A 248 9.72 0.42 -15.05
C LEU A 248 9.44 -0.72 -16.02
N ALA A 249 9.01 -0.41 -17.25
CA ALA A 249 8.75 -1.40 -18.29
C ALA A 249 10.03 -2.15 -18.68
N ASP A 250 11.15 -1.46 -18.82
CA ASP A 250 12.48 -2.03 -19.13
C ASP A 250 12.95 -3.01 -18.04
N GLN A 251 12.49 -2.83 -16.78
CA GLN A 251 12.73 -3.76 -15.67
C GLN A 251 11.72 -4.91 -15.59
N GLY A 252 10.79 -5.01 -16.57
CA GLY A 252 9.86 -6.12 -16.66
C GLY A 252 8.52 -5.87 -15.96
N VAL A 253 8.24 -4.68 -15.46
CA VAL A 253 6.93 -4.33 -14.90
C VAL A 253 5.91 -4.19 -16.04
N GLN A 254 4.81 -4.93 -15.96
CA GLN A 254 3.72 -4.80 -16.93
C GLN A 254 2.96 -3.49 -16.67
N ILE A 255 2.95 -2.57 -17.64
CA ILE A 255 2.25 -1.29 -17.52
C ILE A 255 0.87 -1.40 -18.14
N ALA A 256 -0.18 -1.11 -17.37
CA ALA A 256 -1.55 -0.99 -17.83
C ALA A 256 -2.04 0.45 -17.60
N VAL A 257 -2.40 1.14 -18.69
CA VAL A 257 -2.81 2.54 -18.65
C VAL A 257 -4.32 2.63 -18.80
N ALA A 258 -4.98 3.27 -17.83
CA ALA A 258 -6.42 3.53 -17.87
C ALA A 258 -6.69 4.75 -18.76
N GLY A 259 -7.52 4.57 -19.79
CA GLY A 259 -7.91 5.65 -20.70
C GLY A 259 -8.85 6.66 -20.04
N SER A 260 -8.78 7.91 -20.47
CA SER A 260 -9.64 9.01 -20.01
C SER A 260 -11.07 8.94 -20.52
N THR A 261 -11.39 8.02 -21.44
CA THR A 261 -12.73 7.78 -22.00
C THR A 261 -13.14 6.33 -21.75
N GLY A 262 -14.22 6.15 -20.99
CA GLY A 262 -14.75 4.86 -20.62
C GLY A 262 -15.03 3.95 -21.82
N ALA A 263 -14.20 2.94 -21.95
CA ALA A 263 -14.41 1.62 -22.52
C ALA A 263 -13.04 0.92 -22.55
N GLY A 264 -12.89 -0.11 -21.71
CA GLY A 264 -11.61 -0.80 -21.50
C GLY A 264 -10.97 -1.31 -22.79
N THR A 265 -9.94 -0.64 -23.22
CA THR A 265 -8.89 -1.21 -24.05
C THR A 265 -7.57 -0.66 -23.52
N GLY A 266 -7.05 -1.31 -22.48
CA GLY A 266 -5.69 -1.09 -22.03
C GLY A 266 -4.72 -1.53 -23.12
N VAL A 267 -3.87 -0.63 -23.59
CA VAL A 267 -2.71 -0.99 -24.40
C VAL A 267 -1.73 -1.68 -23.46
N VAL A 268 -1.67 -3.00 -23.54
CA VAL A 268 -0.59 -3.77 -22.97
C VAL A 268 0.60 -3.62 -23.91
N HIS A 269 1.63 -2.90 -23.54
CA HIS A 269 2.92 -3.01 -24.22
C HIS A 269 3.50 -4.38 -23.88
N PRO A 270 3.65 -5.30 -24.85
CA PRO A 270 4.37 -6.54 -24.61
C PRO A 270 5.83 -6.19 -24.35
N GLY A 271 6.36 -6.63 -23.22
CA GLY A 271 7.81 -6.72 -23.06
C GLY A 271 8.39 -7.64 -24.15
N PRO A 272 9.70 -7.55 -24.42
CA PRO A 272 10.31 -8.34 -25.48
C PRO A 272 10.06 -9.83 -25.25
N ASP A 273 9.72 -10.50 -26.36
CA ASP A 273 9.28 -11.88 -26.45
C ASP A 273 10.00 -12.88 -25.54
N GLY A 274 9.19 -13.67 -24.82
CA GLY A 274 9.40 -15.09 -24.70
C GLY A 274 10.68 -15.57 -24.01
N ILE A 275 10.73 -15.49 -22.68
CA ILE A 275 11.37 -16.56 -21.90
C ILE A 275 10.36 -17.04 -20.86
N ALA A 276 9.32 -17.68 -21.33
CA ALA A 276 8.53 -18.61 -20.55
C ALA A 276 9.21 -19.95 -20.68
N ALA A 277 10.13 -20.26 -19.76
CA ALA A 277 10.46 -21.62 -19.32
C ALA A 277 11.61 -21.54 -18.33
N GLU A 278 11.48 -22.28 -17.26
CA GLU A 278 12.55 -22.61 -16.30
C GLU A 278 12.90 -21.58 -15.20
N ARG A 279 11.90 -21.15 -14.44
CA ARG A 279 12.14 -20.94 -13.00
C ARG A 279 11.63 -22.14 -12.21
N ARG A 280 12.15 -23.32 -12.57
CA ARG A 280 12.13 -24.48 -11.66
C ARG A 280 13.29 -24.31 -10.68
N SER A 281 12.94 -24.22 -9.40
CA SER A 281 13.64 -24.85 -8.31
C SER A 281 15.16 -24.65 -8.22
N THR A 282 15.58 -23.53 -7.66
CA THR A 282 16.78 -23.53 -6.81
C THR A 282 16.46 -22.91 -5.46
N ARG A 283 15.57 -23.55 -4.71
CA ARG A 283 15.56 -23.39 -3.26
C ARG A 283 16.79 -24.12 -2.72
N ARG A 284 17.83 -23.42 -2.39
CA ARG A 284 18.83 -23.89 -1.43
C ARG A 284 18.11 -24.08 -0.09
N GLU A 285 17.91 -25.35 0.27
CA GLU A 285 17.57 -25.72 1.65
C GLU A 285 18.71 -25.26 2.55
N VAL A 286 18.41 -24.35 3.45
CA VAL A 286 19.25 -24.02 4.59
C VAL A 286 19.04 -25.15 5.62
N PRO A 287 20.07 -25.95 6.00
CA PRO A 287 19.88 -26.98 7.00
C PRO A 287 19.67 -26.35 8.36
N LEU A 288 18.62 -26.77 9.05
CA LEU A 288 18.43 -26.47 10.49
C LEU A 288 19.53 -27.17 11.31
N PRO A 289 20.20 -26.50 12.24
CA PRO A 289 21.19 -27.14 13.11
C PRO A 289 20.50 -27.92 14.22
N GLY A 290 20.79 -29.22 14.31
CA GLY A 290 20.61 -29.99 15.54
C GLY A 290 19.58 -31.10 15.55
N GLN A 291 19.75 -32.13 14.70
CA GLN A 291 19.26 -33.47 15.05
C GLN A 291 20.45 -34.44 15.04
N ARG A 292 20.94 -34.76 16.23
CA ARG A 292 21.88 -35.87 16.42
C ARG A 292 21.17 -37.16 16.17
N ARG A 293 21.61 -37.95 15.19
CA ARG A 293 21.25 -39.32 14.98
C ARG A 293 21.87 -40.15 16.11
N ASN A 294 21.06 -40.75 16.94
CA ASN A 294 21.49 -41.86 17.82
C ASN A 294 21.25 -43.18 17.07
N HIS A 295 22.34 -43.92 16.88
CA HIS A 295 22.35 -45.31 16.50
C HIS A 295 21.99 -46.19 17.69
N PRO A 296 21.28 -47.30 17.56
CA PRO A 296 20.93 -48.21 18.63
C PRO A 296 22.03 -49.27 18.85
N GLN A 297 22.48 -49.44 20.08
CA GLN A 297 23.09 -50.72 20.52
C GLN A 297 22.51 -51.10 21.87
N GLY A 298 21.92 -52.20 21.90
CA GLY A 298 21.80 -53.40 22.62
C GLY A 298 21.71 -53.41 24.17
N GLY A 299 20.77 -54.22 24.69
CA GLY A 299 20.93 -55.03 25.87
C GLY A 299 20.22 -54.55 27.14
N GLY A 300 19.09 -55.21 27.47
CA GLY A 300 18.28 -55.09 28.68
C GLY A 300 19.00 -55.55 29.99
N PRO A 301 18.34 -55.91 31.11
CA PRO A 301 16.90 -56.01 31.37
C PRO A 301 16.44 -55.44 32.76
N ALA A 302 15.12 -55.40 32.95
CA ALA A 302 14.28 -55.63 34.14
C ALA A 302 14.29 -54.70 35.34
N SER A 303 13.13 -53.99 35.52
CA SER A 303 12.20 -53.99 36.68
C SER A 303 12.64 -53.49 38.07
N PRO A 304 11.68 -53.20 39.00
CA PRO A 304 10.38 -52.51 38.92
C PRO A 304 10.07 -51.52 40.10
N LEU A 305 8.89 -50.88 40.03
CA LEU A 305 8.02 -50.44 41.13
C LEU A 305 8.43 -49.33 42.15
N ARG A 306 7.61 -48.30 42.23
CA ARG A 306 6.76 -47.80 43.34
C ARG A 306 6.21 -46.41 42.95
N SER A 307 4.90 -46.19 42.78
CA SER A 307 3.81 -46.01 43.75
C SER A 307 4.02 -44.84 44.75
N ALA A 308 3.11 -43.89 44.64
CA ALA A 308 2.33 -43.10 45.62
C ALA A 308 2.19 -41.65 45.20
N ALA A 309 1.05 -41.14 44.83
CA ALA A 309 -0.11 -40.68 45.61
C ALA A 309 0.18 -39.42 46.46
N SER A 310 -0.55 -38.34 46.13
CA SER A 310 -1.49 -37.57 46.98
C SER A 310 -1.73 -36.20 46.36
N LEU A 311 -2.89 -35.84 45.89
CA LEU A 311 -4.00 -35.15 46.54
C LEU A 311 -3.59 -33.88 47.33
N GLY A 312 -4.10 -32.75 46.92
CA GLY A 312 -4.12 -31.48 47.63
C GLY A 312 -5.07 -30.50 47.01
N GLU A 313 -6.35 -30.64 47.38
CA GLU A 313 -7.38 -29.63 47.16
C GLU A 313 -7.05 -28.36 47.95
N ALA A 314 -7.29 -27.18 47.36
CA ALA A 314 -7.54 -25.96 48.12
C ALA A 314 -8.65 -25.13 47.44
N GLN A 315 -9.81 -25.26 48.02
CA GLN A 315 -10.94 -24.32 47.90
C GLN A 315 -10.60 -23.02 48.64
N GLY A 316 -11.06 -21.90 48.12
CA GLY A 316 -10.99 -20.64 48.86
C GLY A 316 -11.54 -19.41 48.17
N ARG A 317 -12.83 -19.22 48.27
CA ARG A 317 -13.61 -18.01 48.56
C ARG A 317 -13.74 -16.92 47.51
N VAL A 318 -14.93 -16.85 46.96
CA VAL A 318 -15.65 -15.71 46.44
C VAL A 318 -15.82 -14.65 47.54
N ALA A 319 -15.52 -13.39 47.26
CA ALA A 319 -15.96 -12.23 48.02
C ALA A 319 -16.73 -11.28 47.10
N ASP A 320 -17.96 -11.20 47.43
CA ASP A 320 -19.00 -10.26 47.00
C ASP A 320 -18.62 -8.82 47.32
N LEU A 321 -18.79 -7.88 46.37
CA LEU A 321 -18.85 -6.46 46.69
C LEU A 321 -19.85 -5.79 45.72
N ALA A 322 -21.04 -5.54 46.29
CA ALA A 322 -22.13 -4.79 45.75
C ALA A 322 -21.87 -3.26 45.71
N PRO A 323 -22.64 -2.47 44.95
CA PRO A 323 -22.31 -1.09 44.58
C PRO A 323 -22.82 -0.08 45.62
N ARG A 324 -22.05 1.00 45.85
CA ARG A 324 -22.53 2.21 46.50
C ARG A 324 -22.81 3.32 45.48
N ARG A 325 -24.07 3.73 45.50
CA ARG A 325 -24.58 4.99 44.93
C ARG A 325 -24.02 6.20 45.70
N ARG A 326 -23.55 7.20 45.00
CA ARG A 326 -23.95 8.62 45.09
C ARG A 326 -23.54 9.33 43.81
#